data_22ba91bb42fcfeb0d21c7c05359be394
#
_entry.id   22ba91bb42fcfeb0d21c7c05359be394
#
_cell.length_a   1.000
_cell.length_b   1.000
_cell.length_c   1.000
_cell.angle_alpha   90.00
_cell.angle_beta   90.00
_cell.angle_gamma   90.00
#
_symmetry.space_group_name_H-M   'P 1'
#
loop_
_entity.id
_entity.type
_entity.pdbx_description
1 polymer ?
#
loop_
_entity_poly.entity_id
_entity_poly.type
_entity_poly.pdbx_seq_one_letter_code
_entity_poly.pdbx_strand_id
1 'polypeptide(L)'
;RGLGDVYKRQAEADPSADVEGLDAGRKVAIMASIAFHSRVVFSDVYTEGITKITAADIEYAREFDSVIKLLGVARSTETGIEVGVYPMMIGKEHPLASVRDSFNAVFIHGDAVDDAMFYGRGAGEMPTASAVVGDVIDAARDLAYGCTGRISCTCYRQIPVKDFGEVENKFFLRMQVENRPGVLAQIACVFGEHNVSIARVVQKNARKDQAELVIVTEKVKEKHMKNALGELGGMDSISEISSVIREY
;
A
#
# COMPACT_ATOMS: atom_id res chain seq x y z
N ARG A 1 -2.50 -17.76 6.43
CA ARG A 1 -3.47 -18.55 5.63
C ARG A 1 -3.43 -20.00 6.09
N GLY A 2 -4.58 -20.59 6.40
CA GLY A 2 -4.65 -21.94 6.95
C GLY A 2 -4.82 -23.01 5.86
N LEU A 3 -4.62 -24.29 6.24
CA LEU A 3 -4.83 -25.44 5.36
C LEU A 3 -6.22 -25.43 4.68
N GLY A 4 -7.22 -24.81 5.32
CA GLY A 4 -8.56 -24.66 4.76
C GLY A 4 -8.64 -23.78 3.51
N ASP A 5 -7.76 -22.79 3.38
CA ASP A 5 -7.72 -21.91 2.19
C ASP A 5 -7.11 -22.62 0.99
N VAL A 6 -6.10 -23.46 1.23
CA VAL A 6 -5.50 -24.32 0.20
C VAL A 6 -6.50 -25.36 -0.29
N TYR A 7 -7.22 -25.99 0.64
CA TYR A 7 -8.25 -26.98 0.32
C TYR A 7 -9.42 -26.38 -0.51
N LYS A 8 -9.82 -25.14 -0.19
CA LYS A 8 -10.84 -24.41 -0.94
C LYS A 8 -10.33 -23.77 -2.23
N ARG A 9 -9.05 -23.96 -2.58
CA ARG A 9 -8.38 -23.31 -3.71
C ARG A 9 -8.46 -21.77 -3.69
N GLN A 10 -8.48 -21.20 -2.49
CA GLN A 10 -8.50 -19.75 -2.26
C GLN A 10 -7.09 -19.14 -2.14
N ALA A 11 -6.07 -19.97 -1.92
CA ALA A 11 -4.66 -19.58 -1.89
C ALA A 11 -3.85 -20.58 -2.71
N GLU A 12 -2.87 -20.05 -3.45
CA GLU A 12 -1.90 -20.88 -4.18
C GLU A 12 -0.95 -21.59 -3.20
N ALA A 13 -0.32 -22.68 -3.65
CA ALA A 13 0.69 -23.41 -2.88
C ALA A 13 1.91 -22.51 -2.57
N ASP A 14 2.28 -21.64 -3.51
CA ASP A 14 3.26 -20.56 -3.34
C ASP A 14 2.54 -19.20 -3.29
N PRO A 15 2.35 -18.60 -2.11
CA PRO A 15 1.67 -17.32 -1.95
C PRO A 15 2.57 -16.11 -2.20
N SER A 16 3.79 -16.28 -2.71
CA SER A 16 4.78 -15.19 -2.85
C SER A 16 4.24 -14.03 -3.69
N ALA A 17 3.54 -14.31 -4.78
CA ALA A 17 2.96 -13.28 -5.64
C ALA A 17 1.97 -12.37 -4.89
N ASP A 18 1.22 -12.94 -3.95
CA ASP A 18 0.25 -12.21 -3.12
C ASP A 18 0.96 -11.44 -1.98
N VAL A 19 1.81 -12.14 -1.21
CA VAL A 19 2.40 -11.57 0.02
C VAL A 19 3.48 -10.53 -0.28
N GLU A 20 4.18 -10.67 -1.40
CA GLU A 20 5.16 -9.68 -1.87
C GLU A 20 4.51 -8.56 -2.71
N GLY A 21 3.20 -8.62 -2.95
CA GLY A 21 2.44 -7.59 -3.66
C GLY A 21 2.64 -7.58 -5.19
N LEU A 22 3.25 -8.61 -5.76
CA LEU A 22 3.55 -8.64 -7.20
C LEU A 22 2.28 -8.72 -8.06
N ASP A 23 1.29 -9.49 -7.62
CA ASP A 23 0.00 -9.59 -8.30
C ASP A 23 -0.75 -8.24 -8.24
N ALA A 24 -0.80 -7.62 -7.06
CA ALA A 24 -1.37 -6.28 -6.89
C ALA A 24 -0.62 -5.23 -7.73
N GLY A 25 0.71 -5.34 -7.87
CA GLY A 25 1.52 -4.46 -8.70
C GLY A 25 1.17 -4.53 -10.19
N ARG A 26 0.98 -5.74 -10.72
CA ARG A 26 0.52 -5.93 -12.10
C ARG A 26 -0.87 -5.36 -12.33
N LYS A 27 -1.78 -5.60 -11.39
CA LYS A 27 -3.17 -5.10 -11.45
C LYS A 27 -3.22 -3.57 -11.40
N VAL A 28 -2.47 -2.93 -10.49
CA VAL A 28 -2.48 -1.47 -10.38
C VAL A 28 -1.84 -0.78 -11.59
N ALA A 29 -0.83 -1.40 -12.23
CA ALA A 29 -0.26 -0.90 -13.48
C ALA A 29 -1.30 -0.85 -14.61
N ILE A 30 -2.09 -1.91 -14.75
CA ILE A 30 -3.19 -1.98 -15.72
C ILE A 30 -4.26 -0.93 -15.42
N MET A 31 -4.71 -0.86 -14.15
CA MET A 31 -5.74 0.10 -13.74
C MET A 31 -5.28 1.55 -13.91
N ALA A 32 -4.04 1.87 -13.56
CA ALA A 32 -3.45 3.20 -13.76
C ALA A 32 -3.38 3.57 -15.24
N SER A 33 -3.02 2.61 -16.11
CA SER A 33 -2.97 2.84 -17.56
C SER A 33 -4.36 3.19 -18.11
N ILE A 34 -5.39 2.50 -17.67
CA ILE A 34 -6.78 2.74 -18.08
C ILE A 34 -7.28 4.08 -17.52
N ALA A 35 -7.11 4.32 -16.23
CA ALA A 35 -7.64 5.49 -15.54
C ALA A 35 -6.99 6.81 -16.01
N PHE A 36 -5.69 6.80 -16.28
CA PHE A 36 -4.94 8.02 -16.60
C PHE A 36 -4.64 8.17 -18.09
N HIS A 37 -5.09 7.21 -18.91
CA HIS A 37 -4.86 7.20 -20.35
C HIS A 37 -3.38 7.30 -20.75
N SER A 38 -2.49 6.79 -19.91
CA SER A 38 -1.04 6.79 -20.10
C SER A 38 -0.49 5.43 -19.77
N ARG A 39 0.49 4.97 -20.54
CA ARG A 39 1.06 3.64 -20.33
C ARG A 39 1.88 3.59 -19.04
N VAL A 40 1.46 2.73 -18.11
CA VAL A 40 2.18 2.36 -16.90
C VAL A 40 2.49 0.86 -16.98
N VAL A 41 3.75 0.49 -16.80
CA VAL A 41 4.18 -0.92 -16.82
C VAL A 41 4.58 -1.38 -15.41
N PHE A 42 4.62 -2.69 -15.18
CA PHE A 42 4.92 -3.22 -13.84
C PHE A 42 6.28 -2.77 -13.29
N SER A 43 7.29 -2.58 -14.16
CA SER A 43 8.60 -2.06 -13.74
C SER A 43 8.56 -0.62 -13.18
N ASP A 44 7.50 0.13 -13.44
CA ASP A 44 7.31 1.48 -12.92
C ASP A 44 6.69 1.48 -11.53
N VAL A 45 6.16 0.31 -11.08
CA VAL A 45 5.44 0.18 -9.82
C VAL A 45 6.40 -0.16 -8.70
N TYR A 46 6.53 0.72 -7.71
CA TYR A 46 7.17 0.35 -6.45
C TYR A 46 6.37 -0.74 -5.75
N THR A 47 7.03 -1.80 -5.30
CA THR A 47 6.34 -2.94 -4.68
C THR A 47 7.02 -3.31 -3.37
N GLU A 48 6.24 -3.32 -2.30
CA GLU A 48 6.63 -3.75 -0.96
C GLU A 48 5.55 -4.68 -0.40
N GLY A 49 5.94 -5.90 -0.01
CA GLY A 49 5.03 -6.91 0.53
C GLY A 49 4.72 -6.75 2.02
N ILE A 50 3.96 -7.71 2.55
CA ILE A 50 3.50 -7.72 3.96
C ILE A 50 4.37 -8.58 4.88
N THR A 51 5.46 -9.14 4.40
CA THR A 51 6.29 -10.10 5.15
C THR A 51 6.93 -9.50 6.41
N LYS A 52 7.08 -8.18 6.46
CA LYS A 52 7.63 -7.44 7.60
C LYS A 52 6.59 -7.03 8.64
N ILE A 53 5.29 -7.19 8.34
CA ILE A 53 4.21 -6.79 9.26
C ILE A 53 4.10 -7.81 10.39
N THR A 54 4.15 -7.34 11.63
CA THR A 54 4.10 -8.17 12.84
C THR A 54 2.74 -8.10 13.53
N ALA A 55 2.49 -9.04 14.47
CA ALA A 55 1.30 -9.01 15.30
C ALA A 55 1.22 -7.71 16.15
N ALA A 56 2.36 -7.21 16.63
CA ALA A 56 2.43 -5.96 17.37
C ALA A 56 1.96 -4.77 16.50
N ASP A 57 2.32 -4.72 15.23
CA ASP A 57 1.88 -3.65 14.32
C ASP A 57 0.37 -3.65 14.14
N ILE A 58 -0.24 -4.85 14.07
CA ILE A 58 -1.70 -5.00 13.98
C ILE A 58 -2.39 -4.52 15.27
N GLU A 59 -1.80 -4.77 16.44
CA GLU A 59 -2.31 -4.27 17.72
C GLU A 59 -2.23 -2.76 17.80
N TYR A 60 -1.10 -2.17 17.38
CA TYR A 60 -0.96 -0.71 17.31
C TYR A 60 -1.96 -0.10 16.33
N ALA A 61 -2.13 -0.69 15.15
CA ALA A 61 -3.15 -0.20 14.22
C ALA A 61 -4.54 -0.15 14.85
N ARG A 62 -4.90 -1.17 15.64
CA ARG A 62 -6.19 -1.20 16.36
C ARG A 62 -6.31 -0.08 17.41
N GLU A 63 -5.22 0.21 18.13
CA GLU A 63 -5.20 1.31 19.12
C GLU A 63 -5.31 2.68 18.46
N PHE A 64 -4.82 2.83 17.23
CA PHE A 64 -4.96 4.04 16.41
C PHE A 64 -6.24 4.04 15.59
N ASP A 65 -7.20 3.19 15.93
CA ASP A 65 -8.49 3.04 15.24
C ASP A 65 -8.36 2.78 13.73
N SER A 66 -7.36 1.99 13.39
CA SER A 66 -6.95 1.71 12.01
C SER A 66 -6.81 0.20 11.77
N VAL A 67 -6.61 -0.16 10.51
CA VAL A 67 -6.25 -1.50 10.04
C VAL A 67 -5.10 -1.41 9.06
N ILE A 68 -4.27 -2.46 8.97
CA ILE A 68 -3.21 -2.55 7.97
C ILE A 68 -3.72 -3.35 6.78
N LYS A 69 -3.58 -2.79 5.57
CA LYS A 69 -3.92 -3.44 4.30
C LYS A 69 -2.76 -3.32 3.32
N LEU A 70 -2.56 -4.34 2.50
CA LEU A 70 -1.71 -4.22 1.31
C LEU A 70 -2.53 -3.52 0.23
N LEU A 71 -2.13 -2.31 -0.14
CA LEU A 71 -2.86 -1.50 -1.11
C LEU A 71 -2.01 -1.25 -2.35
N GLY A 72 -2.62 -1.43 -3.52
CA GLY A 72 -2.14 -0.84 -4.76
C GLY A 72 -2.70 0.59 -4.87
N VAL A 73 -1.82 1.56 -4.96
CA VAL A 73 -2.16 2.99 -5.01
C VAL A 73 -1.72 3.56 -6.34
N ALA A 74 -2.62 4.26 -7.02
CA ALA A 74 -2.29 5.04 -8.21
C ALA A 74 -2.96 6.41 -8.11
N ARG A 75 -2.20 7.47 -8.36
CA ARG A 75 -2.68 8.87 -8.33
C ARG A 75 -2.15 9.62 -9.53
N SER A 76 -3.01 10.42 -10.17
CA SER A 76 -2.59 11.40 -11.15
C SER A 76 -2.36 12.73 -10.45
N THR A 77 -1.18 13.30 -10.63
CA THR A 77 -0.78 14.60 -10.07
C THR A 77 -0.38 15.55 -11.19
N GLU A 78 -0.19 16.83 -10.88
CA GLU A 78 0.29 17.81 -11.85
C GLU A 78 1.67 17.47 -12.45
N THR A 79 2.50 16.75 -11.68
CA THR A 79 3.88 16.43 -12.05
C THR A 79 4.08 15.01 -12.58
N GLY A 80 3.02 14.18 -12.61
CA GLY A 80 3.11 12.81 -13.11
C GLY A 80 2.21 11.83 -12.37
N ILE A 81 2.34 10.56 -12.73
CA ILE A 81 1.61 9.45 -12.11
C ILE A 81 2.43 8.92 -10.93
N GLU A 82 1.82 8.81 -9.77
CA GLU A 82 2.31 8.08 -8.62
C GLU A 82 1.70 6.68 -8.64
N VAL A 83 2.53 5.65 -8.53
CA VAL A 83 2.05 4.27 -8.52
C VAL A 83 2.91 3.40 -7.61
N GLY A 84 2.26 2.58 -6.78
CA GLY A 84 2.98 1.67 -5.89
C GLY A 84 2.06 0.68 -5.20
N VAL A 85 2.65 -0.38 -4.64
CA VAL A 85 1.99 -1.38 -3.79
C VAL A 85 2.77 -1.50 -2.49
N TYR A 86 2.12 -1.27 -1.38
CA TYR A 86 2.75 -1.34 -0.07
C TYR A 86 1.71 -1.49 1.05
N PRO A 87 2.13 -2.00 2.22
CA PRO A 87 1.30 -1.99 3.41
C PRO A 87 0.96 -0.56 3.82
N MET A 88 -0.32 -0.30 4.06
CA MET A 88 -0.80 0.98 4.58
C MET A 88 -1.67 0.79 5.81
N MET A 89 -1.52 1.68 6.76
CA MET A 89 -2.45 1.86 7.86
C MET A 89 -3.57 2.79 7.42
N ILE A 90 -4.81 2.29 7.43
CA ILE A 90 -6.01 3.04 7.03
C ILE A 90 -7.01 3.08 8.17
N GLY A 91 -7.68 4.21 8.36
CA GLY A 91 -8.72 4.36 9.39
C GLY A 91 -9.86 3.35 9.20
N LYS A 92 -10.47 2.90 10.29
CA LYS A 92 -11.58 1.92 10.24
C LYS A 92 -12.79 2.43 9.45
N GLU A 93 -12.97 3.74 9.37
CA GLU A 93 -14.05 4.38 8.62
C GLU A 93 -13.82 4.33 7.10
N HIS A 94 -12.59 4.08 6.65
CA HIS A 94 -12.31 3.99 5.23
C HIS A 94 -12.99 2.74 4.62
N PRO A 95 -13.69 2.85 3.47
CA PRO A 95 -14.43 1.73 2.88
C PRO A 95 -13.59 0.46 2.67
N LEU A 96 -12.32 0.60 2.29
CA LEU A 96 -11.40 -0.54 2.12
C LEU A 96 -11.06 -1.26 3.43
N ALA A 97 -11.27 -0.65 4.60
CA ALA A 97 -10.99 -1.29 5.89
C ALA A 97 -11.87 -2.52 6.13
N SER A 98 -13.09 -2.51 5.60
CA SER A 98 -14.07 -3.58 5.74
C SER A 98 -13.83 -4.78 4.84
N VAL A 99 -12.98 -4.66 3.83
CA VAL A 99 -12.70 -5.75 2.86
C VAL A 99 -11.91 -6.86 3.52
N ARG A 100 -12.45 -8.09 3.53
CA ARG A 100 -11.87 -9.25 4.24
C ARG A 100 -11.94 -10.52 3.38
N ASP A 101 -11.22 -11.53 3.83
CA ASP A 101 -11.22 -12.89 3.27
C ASP A 101 -10.85 -12.91 1.76
N SER A 102 -11.66 -13.58 0.96
CA SER A 102 -11.47 -13.69 -0.51
C SER A 102 -12.04 -12.52 -1.30
N PHE A 103 -12.52 -11.47 -0.61
CA PHE A 103 -13.03 -10.29 -1.29
C PHE A 103 -11.91 -9.33 -1.65
N ASN A 104 -12.05 -8.71 -2.81
CA ASN A 104 -11.23 -7.61 -3.27
C ASN A 104 -12.10 -6.38 -3.50
N ALA A 105 -11.48 -5.21 -3.45
CA ALA A 105 -12.14 -3.98 -3.79
C ALA A 105 -11.20 -3.05 -4.57
N VAL A 106 -11.78 -2.26 -5.44
CA VAL A 106 -11.15 -1.11 -6.09
C VAL A 106 -11.92 0.13 -5.63
N PHE A 107 -11.22 1.02 -4.95
CA PHE A 107 -11.75 2.31 -4.51
C PHE A 107 -11.22 3.39 -5.45
N ILE A 108 -12.12 4.20 -5.97
CA ILE A 108 -11.81 5.25 -6.94
C ILE A 108 -12.35 6.56 -6.40
N HIS A 109 -11.51 7.58 -6.39
CA HIS A 109 -11.91 8.96 -6.18
C HIS A 109 -11.79 9.72 -7.50
N GLY A 110 -12.88 10.25 -8.00
CA GLY A 110 -12.95 10.98 -9.26
C GLY A 110 -13.53 12.38 -9.07
N ASP A 111 -13.13 13.31 -9.90
CA ASP A 111 -13.53 14.72 -9.84
C ASP A 111 -15.04 14.96 -10.09
N ALA A 112 -15.70 14.03 -10.77
CA ALA A 112 -17.11 14.16 -11.14
C ALA A 112 -18.05 13.22 -10.36
N VAL A 113 -17.54 12.13 -9.81
CA VAL A 113 -18.32 11.08 -9.14
C VAL A 113 -17.96 10.91 -7.67
N ASP A 114 -16.99 11.70 -7.17
CA ASP A 114 -16.42 11.54 -5.84
C ASP A 114 -15.96 10.09 -5.60
N ASP A 115 -16.40 9.47 -4.53
CA ASP A 115 -15.98 8.16 -4.11
C ASP A 115 -16.87 7.06 -4.72
N ALA A 116 -16.23 6.11 -5.39
CA ALA A 116 -16.86 4.90 -5.88
C ALA A 116 -16.05 3.67 -5.47
N MET A 117 -16.73 2.58 -5.12
CA MET A 117 -16.09 1.32 -4.77
C MET A 117 -16.69 0.16 -5.55
N PHE A 118 -15.82 -0.62 -6.19
CA PHE A 118 -16.17 -1.92 -6.77
C PHE A 118 -15.71 -3.01 -5.80
N TYR A 119 -16.63 -3.84 -5.38
CA TYR A 119 -16.40 -4.87 -4.38
C TYR A 119 -16.93 -6.21 -4.84
N GLY A 120 -16.12 -7.26 -4.73
CA GLY A 120 -16.51 -8.59 -5.15
C GLY A 120 -15.49 -9.66 -4.78
N ARG A 121 -15.81 -10.90 -5.11
CA ARG A 121 -14.88 -12.03 -4.92
C ARG A 121 -13.78 -11.96 -5.97
N GLY A 122 -12.52 -11.89 -5.54
CA GLY A 122 -11.33 -11.90 -6.42
C GLY A 122 -10.86 -13.30 -6.78
N ALA A 123 -11.31 -14.34 -6.04
CA ALA A 123 -10.92 -15.73 -6.27
C ALA A 123 -12.09 -16.66 -5.96
N GLY A 124 -12.03 -17.87 -6.53
CA GLY A 124 -13.03 -18.92 -6.35
C GLY A 124 -13.47 -19.50 -7.69
N GLU A 125 -13.90 -20.75 -7.69
CA GLU A 125 -14.27 -21.50 -8.89
C GLU A 125 -15.39 -20.80 -9.69
N MET A 126 -16.51 -20.52 -9.05
CA MET A 126 -17.66 -19.89 -9.71
C MET A 126 -17.41 -18.44 -10.14
N PRO A 127 -16.81 -17.55 -9.33
CA PRO A 127 -16.47 -16.20 -9.79
C PRO A 127 -15.54 -16.19 -10.99
N THR A 128 -14.52 -17.05 -11.00
CA THR A 128 -13.59 -17.17 -12.13
C THR A 128 -14.29 -17.71 -13.38
N ALA A 129 -15.08 -18.76 -13.25
CA ALA A 129 -15.87 -19.32 -14.35
C ALA A 129 -16.83 -18.26 -14.94
N SER A 130 -17.52 -17.51 -14.09
CA SER A 130 -18.43 -16.44 -14.51
C SER A 130 -17.72 -15.35 -15.32
N ALA A 131 -16.53 -14.93 -14.89
CA ALA A 131 -15.73 -13.94 -15.61
C ALA A 131 -15.31 -14.45 -17.00
N VAL A 132 -14.75 -15.68 -17.06
CA VAL A 132 -14.34 -16.30 -18.33
C VAL A 132 -15.51 -16.46 -19.31
N VAL A 133 -16.64 -16.97 -18.81
CA VAL A 133 -17.85 -17.16 -19.66
C VAL A 133 -18.38 -15.81 -20.14
N GLY A 134 -18.35 -14.77 -19.30
CA GLY A 134 -18.73 -13.41 -19.71
C GLY A 134 -17.90 -12.90 -20.87
N ASP A 135 -16.58 -13.03 -20.78
CA ASP A 135 -15.65 -12.61 -21.83
C ASP A 135 -15.84 -13.41 -23.13
N VAL A 136 -16.09 -14.74 -23.02
CA VAL A 136 -16.40 -15.59 -24.18
C VAL A 136 -17.69 -15.15 -24.88
N ILE A 137 -18.73 -14.81 -24.11
CA ILE A 137 -20.01 -14.32 -24.67
C ILE A 137 -19.78 -12.99 -25.40
N ASP A 138 -19.03 -12.07 -24.80
CA ASP A 138 -18.73 -10.78 -25.43
C ASP A 138 -17.92 -10.93 -26.71
N ALA A 139 -16.89 -11.78 -26.70
CA ALA A 139 -16.10 -12.10 -27.89
C ALA A 139 -16.96 -12.73 -29.00
N ALA A 140 -17.87 -13.64 -28.64
CA ALA A 140 -18.80 -14.25 -29.59
C ALA A 140 -19.77 -13.22 -30.22
N ARG A 141 -20.27 -12.28 -29.43
CA ARG A 141 -21.10 -11.18 -29.92
C ARG A 141 -20.33 -10.27 -30.88
N ASP A 142 -19.10 -9.92 -30.52
CA ASP A 142 -18.24 -9.08 -31.36
C ASP A 142 -17.97 -9.74 -32.72
N LEU A 143 -17.69 -11.04 -32.74
CA LEU A 143 -17.53 -11.81 -33.97
C LEU A 143 -18.82 -11.85 -34.80
N ALA A 144 -19.97 -12.09 -34.16
CA ALA A 144 -21.27 -12.16 -34.84
C ALA A 144 -21.67 -10.84 -35.50
N TYR A 145 -21.34 -9.72 -34.89
CA TYR A 145 -21.63 -8.39 -35.40
C TYR A 145 -20.51 -7.77 -36.24
N GLY A 146 -19.39 -8.46 -36.45
CA GLY A 146 -18.21 -7.94 -37.14
C GLY A 146 -17.59 -6.71 -36.47
N CYS A 147 -17.69 -6.62 -35.14
CA CYS A 147 -17.34 -5.44 -34.35
C CYS A 147 -16.21 -5.75 -33.38
N THR A 148 -15.08 -6.24 -33.88
CA THR A 148 -13.89 -6.53 -33.09
C THR A 148 -13.15 -5.24 -32.73
N GLY A 149 -12.60 -5.17 -31.52
CA GLY A 149 -11.81 -4.01 -31.07
C GLY A 149 -12.66 -2.75 -30.84
N ARG A 150 -13.85 -2.88 -30.26
CA ARG A 150 -14.76 -1.76 -29.95
C ARG A 150 -14.10 -0.66 -29.12
N ILE A 151 -13.21 -1.04 -28.21
CA ILE A 151 -12.39 -0.12 -27.41
C ILE A 151 -10.94 -0.38 -27.77
N SER A 152 -10.32 0.55 -28.49
CA SER A 152 -8.88 0.52 -28.75
C SER A 152 -8.08 0.87 -27.49
N CYS A 153 -6.75 0.77 -27.54
CA CYS A 153 -5.89 1.23 -26.46
C CYS A 153 -6.17 2.68 -26.13
N THR A 154 -6.46 2.95 -24.85
CA THR A 154 -6.80 4.30 -24.37
C THR A 154 -5.56 5.09 -23.91
N CYS A 155 -4.35 4.56 -24.07
CA CYS A 155 -3.10 5.22 -23.68
C CYS A 155 -2.67 6.27 -24.72
N TYR A 156 -3.45 7.33 -24.88
CA TYR A 156 -3.18 8.43 -25.82
C TYR A 156 -2.41 9.59 -25.17
N ARG A 157 -2.19 9.57 -23.86
CA ARG A 157 -1.41 10.54 -23.12
C ARG A 157 -0.01 9.99 -22.83
N GLN A 158 0.93 10.89 -22.63
CA GLN A 158 2.31 10.55 -22.22
C GLN A 158 2.62 11.26 -20.90
N ILE A 159 2.01 10.79 -19.82
CA ILE A 159 2.25 11.31 -18.48
C ILE A 159 3.40 10.49 -17.87
N PRO A 160 4.48 11.15 -17.40
CA PRO A 160 5.57 10.41 -16.78
C PRO A 160 5.15 9.76 -15.47
N VAL A 161 5.70 8.60 -15.18
CA VAL A 161 5.60 8.00 -13.84
C VAL A 161 6.68 8.65 -12.97
N LYS A 162 6.27 9.13 -11.79
CA LYS A 162 7.18 9.76 -10.83
C LYS A 162 8.12 8.73 -10.20
N ASP A 163 9.36 9.14 -9.96
CA ASP A 163 10.23 8.37 -9.08
C ASP A 163 9.57 8.20 -7.71
N PHE A 164 9.61 6.97 -7.16
CA PHE A 164 8.95 6.67 -5.89
C PHE A 164 9.51 7.50 -4.74
N GLY A 165 10.77 7.88 -4.78
CA GLY A 165 11.39 8.76 -3.79
C GLY A 165 10.75 10.15 -3.70
N GLU A 166 10.05 10.60 -4.74
CA GLU A 166 9.34 11.88 -4.78
C GLU A 166 7.87 11.78 -4.33
N VAL A 167 7.36 10.58 -4.10
CA VAL A 167 6.01 10.37 -3.58
C VAL A 167 5.94 10.78 -2.11
N GLU A 168 4.85 11.43 -1.72
CA GLU A 168 4.65 11.89 -0.34
C GLU A 168 3.65 10.99 0.38
N ASN A 169 4.07 10.49 1.55
CA ASN A 169 3.23 9.69 2.45
C ASN A 169 3.41 10.17 3.91
N LYS A 170 2.45 9.87 4.75
CA LYS A 170 2.64 9.85 6.20
C LYS A 170 3.19 8.50 6.61
N PHE A 171 3.91 8.45 7.73
CA PHE A 171 4.52 7.23 8.22
C PHE A 171 4.21 7.00 9.68
N PHE A 172 3.88 5.78 10.01
CA PHE A 172 3.90 5.21 11.35
C PHE A 172 5.23 4.47 11.53
N LEU A 173 5.98 4.86 12.55
CA LEU A 173 7.25 4.23 12.91
C LEU A 173 7.16 3.68 14.33
N ARG A 174 7.70 2.49 14.53
CA ARG A 174 7.86 1.88 15.84
C ARG A 174 9.32 1.48 16.05
N MET A 175 9.92 1.96 17.13
CA MET A 175 11.35 1.79 17.42
C MET A 175 11.57 1.37 18.87
N GLN A 176 12.58 0.55 19.10
CA GLN A 176 13.12 0.25 20.43
C GLN A 176 14.29 1.19 20.69
N VAL A 177 14.20 1.98 21.74
CA VAL A 177 15.17 3.02 22.06
C VAL A 177 15.65 2.90 23.51
N GLU A 178 16.82 3.45 23.81
CA GLU A 178 17.27 3.61 25.19
C GLU A 178 16.34 4.54 25.96
N ASN A 179 15.96 4.14 27.18
CA ASN A 179 15.12 4.95 28.06
C ASN A 179 15.97 5.92 28.89
N ARG A 180 16.54 6.94 28.24
CA ARG A 180 17.33 7.97 28.89
C ARG A 180 17.01 9.38 28.37
N PRO A 181 17.24 10.42 29.17
CA PRO A 181 17.07 11.80 28.72
C PRO A 181 17.88 12.11 27.46
N GLY A 182 17.29 12.85 26.54
CA GLY A 182 17.93 13.32 25.31
C GLY A 182 17.74 12.42 24.08
N VAL A 183 17.36 11.14 24.22
CA VAL A 183 17.17 10.24 23.07
C VAL A 183 16.09 10.75 22.12
N LEU A 184 14.93 11.17 22.62
CA LEU A 184 13.88 11.74 21.78
C LEU A 184 14.34 13.02 21.08
N ALA A 185 15.16 13.84 21.75
CA ALA A 185 15.68 15.06 21.14
C ALA A 185 16.64 14.73 19.99
N GLN A 186 17.51 13.72 20.12
CA GLN A 186 18.39 13.27 19.05
C GLN A 186 17.60 12.77 17.84
N ILE A 187 16.58 11.93 18.06
CA ILE A 187 15.68 11.45 17.00
C ILE A 187 14.97 12.62 16.30
N ALA A 188 14.47 13.59 17.06
CA ALA A 188 13.81 14.76 16.51
C ALA A 188 14.75 15.65 15.69
N CYS A 189 16.03 15.76 16.09
CA CYS A 189 17.06 16.46 15.30
C CYS A 189 17.26 15.77 13.93
N VAL A 190 17.46 14.46 13.90
CA VAL A 190 17.60 13.71 12.65
C VAL A 190 16.39 13.91 11.73
N PHE A 191 15.18 13.82 12.26
CA PHE A 191 13.99 14.11 11.47
C PHE A 191 13.98 15.54 10.92
N GLY A 192 14.33 16.52 11.74
CA GLY A 192 14.42 17.92 11.30
C GLY A 192 15.44 18.13 10.17
N GLU A 193 16.63 17.52 10.26
CA GLU A 193 17.68 17.60 9.25
C GLU A 193 17.26 17.01 7.90
N HIS A 194 16.39 15.98 7.94
CA HIS A 194 15.82 15.35 6.76
C HIS A 194 14.45 15.91 6.33
N ASN A 195 14.01 17.05 6.87
CA ASN A 195 12.71 17.66 6.59
C ASN A 195 11.51 16.72 6.87
N VAL A 196 11.59 15.92 7.92
CA VAL A 196 10.50 15.07 8.40
C VAL A 196 9.84 15.76 9.58
N SER A 197 8.57 16.14 9.44
CA SER A 197 7.77 16.72 10.52
C SER A 197 7.07 15.63 11.32
N ILE A 198 7.14 15.72 12.64
CA ILE A 198 6.51 14.79 13.57
C ILE A 198 5.09 15.30 13.88
N ALA A 199 4.06 14.46 13.63
CA ALA A 199 2.68 14.75 13.97
C ALA A 199 2.33 14.26 15.38
N ARG A 200 2.85 13.08 15.77
CA ARG A 200 2.56 12.47 17.08
C ARG A 200 3.74 11.63 17.55
N VAL A 201 3.94 11.65 18.87
CA VAL A 201 4.91 10.79 19.57
C VAL A 201 4.21 10.11 20.74
N VAL A 202 4.39 8.80 20.86
CA VAL A 202 3.87 8.02 21.98
C VAL A 202 5.00 7.12 22.47
N GLN A 203 5.32 7.20 23.76
CA GLN A 203 6.26 6.29 24.41
C GLN A 203 5.47 5.25 25.20
N LYS A 204 5.76 3.99 24.97
CA LYS A 204 5.12 2.85 25.62
C LYS A 204 6.16 1.87 26.17
N ASN A 205 5.70 0.93 26.96
CA ASN A 205 6.50 -0.19 27.44
C ASN A 205 7.85 0.23 28.02
N ALA A 206 7.91 1.41 28.66
CA ALA A 206 9.13 1.92 29.28
C ALA A 206 9.59 0.99 30.41
N ARG A 207 10.73 0.35 30.22
CA ARG A 207 11.48 -0.40 31.22
C ARG A 207 12.65 0.47 31.70
N LYS A 208 13.42 -0.03 32.69
CA LYS A 208 14.51 0.76 33.27
C LYS A 208 15.49 1.29 32.22
N ASP A 209 15.84 0.48 31.23
CA ASP A 209 16.89 0.80 30.25
C ASP A 209 16.38 0.91 28.79
N GLN A 210 15.14 0.52 28.52
CA GLN A 210 14.58 0.52 27.17
C GLN A 210 13.13 1.04 27.17
N ALA A 211 12.75 1.68 26.09
CA ALA A 211 11.40 2.10 25.82
C ALA A 211 11.02 1.84 24.34
N GLU A 212 9.76 1.59 24.12
CA GLU A 212 9.19 1.56 22.78
C GLU A 212 8.67 2.93 22.43
N LEU A 213 9.18 3.50 21.34
CA LEU A 213 8.79 4.79 20.82
C LEU A 213 8.00 4.62 19.53
N VAL A 214 6.81 5.19 19.50
CA VAL A 214 5.97 5.26 18.31
C VAL A 214 5.93 6.69 17.82
N ILE A 215 6.23 6.91 16.56
CA ILE A 215 6.20 8.22 15.92
C ILE A 215 5.31 8.14 14.68
N VAL A 216 4.40 9.12 14.54
CA VAL A 216 3.63 9.37 13.33
C VAL A 216 4.12 10.68 12.74
N THR A 217 4.37 10.70 11.43
CA THR A 217 4.86 11.89 10.72
C THR A 217 3.74 12.63 10.01
N GLU A 218 3.94 13.87 9.68
CA GLU A 218 3.21 14.54 8.60
C GLU A 218 3.64 13.98 7.24
N LYS A 219 2.98 14.43 6.16
CA LYS A 219 3.36 14.04 4.80
C LYS A 219 4.80 14.42 4.52
N VAL A 220 5.57 13.47 4.04
CA VAL A 220 6.99 13.63 3.71
C VAL A 220 7.34 12.78 2.50
N LYS A 221 8.30 13.22 1.69
CA LYS A 221 8.79 12.45 0.55
C LYS A 221 9.49 11.17 1.01
N GLU A 222 9.24 10.07 0.29
CA GLU A 222 9.85 8.76 0.55
C GLU A 222 11.37 8.82 0.66
N LYS A 223 12.04 9.61 -0.20
CA LYS A 223 13.50 9.79 -0.14
C LYS A 223 13.98 10.45 1.16
N HIS A 224 13.24 11.41 1.70
CA HIS A 224 13.58 12.08 2.95
C HIS A 224 13.42 11.11 4.13
N MET A 225 12.31 10.39 4.15
CA MET A 225 12.08 9.34 5.16
C MET A 225 13.16 8.26 5.08
N LYS A 226 13.51 7.76 3.89
CA LYS A 226 14.56 6.76 3.70
C LYS A 226 15.93 7.24 4.23
N ASN A 227 16.28 8.50 3.99
CA ASN A 227 17.53 9.07 4.49
C ASN A 227 17.51 9.18 6.02
N ALA A 228 16.42 9.68 6.61
CA ALA A 228 16.24 9.74 8.06
C ALA A 228 16.35 8.36 8.71
N LEU A 229 15.69 7.34 8.14
CA LEU A 229 15.77 5.96 8.62
C LEU A 229 17.19 5.39 8.54
N GLY A 230 17.95 5.73 7.49
CA GLY A 230 19.35 5.31 7.35
C GLY A 230 20.23 5.88 8.46
N GLU A 231 20.03 7.13 8.84
CA GLU A 231 20.76 7.78 9.93
C GLU A 231 20.34 7.27 11.30
N LEU A 232 19.01 7.19 11.54
CA LEU A 232 18.46 6.62 12.78
C LEU A 232 18.95 5.21 13.06
N GLY A 233 19.03 4.37 12.01
CA GLY A 233 19.54 3.00 12.13
C GLY A 233 21.04 2.90 12.50
N GLY A 234 21.80 3.99 12.38
CA GLY A 234 23.18 4.08 12.81
C GLY A 234 23.38 4.63 14.23
N MET A 235 22.31 5.02 14.93
CA MET A 235 22.41 5.61 16.27
C MET A 235 22.48 4.54 17.35
N ASP A 236 23.47 4.60 18.23
CA ASP A 236 23.62 3.67 19.36
C ASP A 236 22.43 3.67 20.32
N SER A 237 21.70 4.78 20.39
CA SER A 237 20.51 4.93 21.23
C SER A 237 19.25 4.25 20.68
N ILE A 238 19.29 3.74 19.45
CA ILE A 238 18.21 3.01 18.80
C ILE A 238 18.66 1.56 18.62
N SER A 239 18.06 0.64 19.37
CA SER A 239 18.40 -0.77 19.26
C SER A 239 17.73 -1.43 18.03
N GLU A 240 16.57 -0.94 17.63
CA GLU A 240 15.83 -1.51 16.49
C GLU A 240 14.78 -0.52 15.96
N ILE A 241 14.69 -0.40 14.64
CA ILE A 241 13.52 0.17 13.94
C ILE A 241 12.60 -1.01 13.61
N SER A 242 11.65 -1.28 14.50
CA SER A 242 10.84 -2.51 14.44
C SER A 242 9.78 -2.47 13.34
N SER A 243 9.32 -1.27 12.94
CA SER A 243 8.29 -1.14 11.91
C SER A 243 8.29 0.25 11.29
N VAL A 244 8.05 0.29 9.99
CA VAL A 244 7.80 1.51 9.20
C VAL A 244 6.63 1.21 8.27
N ILE A 245 5.49 1.85 8.49
CA ILE A 245 4.26 1.61 7.73
C ILE A 245 3.73 2.96 7.24
N ARG A 246 3.30 3.01 6.00
CA ARG A 246 2.66 4.22 5.45
C ARG A 246 1.25 4.37 6.02
N GLU A 247 0.82 5.61 6.23
CA GLU A 247 -0.51 5.96 6.70
C GLU A 247 -1.26 6.73 5.61
N TYR A 248 -2.54 6.37 5.45
CA TYR A 248 -3.42 6.99 4.45
C TYR A 248 -3.92 8.36 4.89
#